data_d79f54627ecd35d76a2338aa87d5f6f4
#
_entry.id   d79f54627ecd35d76a2338aa87d5f6f4
#
_cell.length_a   1.000
_cell.length_b   1.000
_cell.length_c   1.000
_cell.angle_alpha   90.00
_cell.angle_beta   90.00
_cell.angle_gamma   90.00
#
_symmetry.space_group_name_H-M   'P 1'
#
loop_
_entity.id
_entity.type
_entity.pdbx_description
1 polymer ?
#
loop_
_entity_poly.entity_id
_entity_poly.type
_entity_poly.pdbx_seq_one_letter_code
_entity_poly.pdbx_strand_id
1 'polypeptide(L)'
;SRGLGDVYKRQTRACRRAWPRTMIVKLSPNVTDIASIACAVEAEGADSVSLINTLLGMAVDVERQRPVLSTVTGGLSGPAVKPVAVRMVWQVAKAVKIPVIGLGGIMTGADALEFIMAGATAVQVGTANFVHPDTGTRIVDYLQDYCLRHGVADISELRGIV
;
A
#
# COMPACT_ATOMS: atom_id res chain seq x y z
N SER A 1 4.99 19.67 0.48
CA SER A 1 4.92 18.43 -0.30
C SER A 1 5.81 18.43 -1.55
N ARG A 2 6.11 19.60 -2.17
CA ARG A 2 7.06 19.66 -3.30
C ARG A 2 8.44 19.06 -2.95
N GLY A 3 8.96 19.32 -1.73
CA GLY A 3 10.23 18.78 -1.27
C GLY A 3 10.31 17.26 -1.20
N LEU A 4 9.24 16.56 -0.76
CA LEU A 4 9.25 15.09 -0.65
C LEU A 4 9.19 14.43 -2.02
N GLY A 5 8.40 14.96 -2.96
CA GLY A 5 8.38 14.48 -4.35
C GLY A 5 9.76 14.56 -5.01
N ASP A 6 10.48 15.65 -4.81
CA ASP A 6 11.85 15.82 -5.32
C ASP A 6 12.85 14.85 -4.67
N VAL A 7 12.66 14.50 -3.39
CA VAL A 7 13.48 13.48 -2.70
C VAL A 7 13.25 12.11 -3.34
N TYR A 8 11.99 11.68 -3.47
CA TYR A 8 11.65 10.42 -4.12
C TYR A 8 12.22 10.32 -5.55
N LYS A 9 12.05 11.38 -6.34
CA LYS A 9 12.57 11.48 -7.71
C LYS A 9 14.09 11.26 -7.76
N ARG A 10 14.84 11.99 -6.94
CA ARG A 10 16.32 11.88 -6.90
C ARG A 10 16.78 10.50 -6.42
N GLN A 11 16.14 9.96 -5.38
CA GLN A 11 16.47 8.64 -4.85
C GLN A 11 16.18 7.53 -5.87
N THR A 12 15.01 7.56 -6.50
CA THR A 12 14.63 6.57 -7.52
C THR A 12 15.62 6.59 -8.69
N ARG A 13 15.99 7.78 -9.19
CA ARG A 13 16.98 7.94 -10.25
C ARG A 13 18.35 7.38 -9.85
N ALA A 14 18.82 7.66 -8.64
CA ALA A 14 20.09 7.17 -8.14
C ALA A 14 20.09 5.64 -7.98
N CYS A 15 19.03 5.09 -7.41
CA CYS A 15 18.85 3.63 -7.26
C CYS A 15 18.77 2.94 -8.63
N ARG A 16 18.03 3.51 -9.61
CA ARG A 16 17.92 2.93 -10.94
C ARG A 16 19.27 2.86 -11.67
N ARG A 17 20.12 3.87 -11.51
CA ARG A 17 21.48 3.87 -12.08
C ARG A 17 22.36 2.77 -11.53
N ALA A 18 22.20 2.46 -10.24
CA ALA A 18 22.99 1.46 -9.54
C ALA A 18 22.41 0.04 -9.63
N TRP A 19 21.11 -0.09 -9.91
CA TRP A 19 20.37 -1.34 -9.85
C TRP A 19 19.57 -1.60 -11.14
N PRO A 20 20.06 -2.49 -12.03
CA PRO A 20 19.42 -2.74 -13.33
C PRO A 20 18.24 -3.73 -13.30
N ARG A 21 17.97 -4.34 -12.13
CA ARG A 21 16.89 -5.32 -11.96
C ARG A 21 15.61 -4.65 -11.46
N THR A 22 14.56 -5.46 -11.21
CA THR A 22 13.27 -4.99 -10.70
C THR A 22 13.43 -4.10 -9.46
N MET A 23 12.83 -2.92 -9.54
CA MET A 23 12.81 -1.92 -8.49
C MET A 23 11.38 -1.53 -8.14
N ILE A 24 10.96 -1.85 -6.92
CA ILE A 24 9.65 -1.49 -6.36
C ILE A 24 9.87 -0.31 -5.41
N VAL A 25 9.21 0.82 -5.68
CA VAL A 25 9.30 2.02 -4.83
C VAL A 25 8.11 2.07 -3.89
N LYS A 26 8.39 2.05 -2.57
CA LYS A 26 7.34 2.14 -1.54
C LYS A 26 7.05 3.58 -1.17
N LEU A 27 5.77 3.98 -1.29
CA LEU A 27 5.32 5.34 -1.08
C LEU A 27 4.76 5.57 0.33
N SER A 28 5.07 6.75 0.88
CA SER A 28 4.53 7.20 2.17
C SER A 28 3.13 7.77 2.01
N PRO A 29 2.20 7.48 2.94
CA PRO A 29 0.87 8.09 2.95
C PRO A 29 0.87 9.51 3.55
N ASN A 30 1.96 9.94 4.19
CA ASN A 30 2.05 11.21 4.91
C ASN A 30 2.37 12.36 3.94
N VAL A 31 1.58 12.47 2.89
CA VAL A 31 1.73 13.42 1.78
C VAL A 31 0.37 13.95 1.34
N THR A 32 0.36 15.11 0.73
CA THR A 32 -0.88 15.73 0.22
C THR A 32 -1.34 15.07 -1.08
N ASP A 33 -0.40 14.74 -1.99
CA ASP A 33 -0.69 14.17 -3.30
C ASP A 33 0.27 13.01 -3.59
N ILE A 34 -0.22 11.79 -3.34
CA ILE A 34 0.55 10.56 -3.53
C ILE A 34 0.63 10.19 -5.03
N ALA A 35 -0.36 10.58 -5.83
CA ALA A 35 -0.38 10.27 -7.25
C ALA A 35 0.73 11.01 -8.00
N SER A 36 0.97 12.27 -7.69
CA SER A 36 2.09 13.03 -8.29
C SER A 36 3.45 12.42 -7.95
N ILE A 37 3.62 11.88 -6.74
CA ILE A 37 4.84 11.18 -6.34
C ILE A 37 4.99 9.87 -7.11
N ALA A 38 3.91 9.11 -7.27
CA ALA A 38 3.90 7.88 -8.06
C ALA A 38 4.31 8.13 -9.52
N CYS A 39 3.75 9.15 -10.16
CA CYS A 39 4.16 9.56 -11.51
C CYS A 39 5.65 9.96 -11.57
N ALA A 40 6.14 10.65 -10.55
CA ALA A 40 7.53 11.08 -10.52
C ALA A 40 8.51 9.89 -10.42
N VAL A 41 8.19 8.86 -9.61
CA VAL A 41 9.05 7.68 -9.50
C VAL A 41 8.93 6.75 -10.70
N GLU A 42 7.76 6.67 -11.35
CA GLU A 42 7.58 5.99 -12.64
C GLU A 42 8.47 6.61 -13.69
N ALA A 43 8.45 7.94 -13.83
CA ALA A 43 9.28 8.67 -14.80
C ALA A 43 10.80 8.47 -14.57
N GLU A 44 11.22 8.15 -13.36
CA GLU A 44 12.62 7.84 -13.02
C GLU A 44 12.96 6.34 -13.12
N GLY A 45 12.04 5.53 -13.66
CA GLY A 45 12.27 4.13 -14.00
C GLY A 45 11.95 3.12 -12.88
N ALA A 46 11.04 3.43 -11.97
CA ALA A 46 10.46 2.41 -11.11
C ALA A 46 9.70 1.38 -11.96
N ASP A 47 9.87 0.09 -11.66
CA ASP A 47 9.13 -0.98 -12.36
C ASP A 47 7.76 -1.22 -11.73
N SER A 48 7.58 -0.84 -10.47
CA SER A 48 6.34 -0.96 -9.71
C SER A 48 6.36 0.02 -8.53
N VAL A 49 5.19 0.37 -8.04
CA VAL A 49 5.04 1.09 -6.77
C VAL A 49 4.28 0.25 -5.75
N SER A 50 4.64 0.38 -4.48
CA SER A 50 3.86 -0.20 -3.38
C SER A 50 3.42 0.91 -2.43
N LEU A 51 2.19 0.82 -1.92
CA LEU A 51 1.64 1.77 -0.97
C LEU A 51 0.55 1.11 -0.12
N ILE A 52 0.45 1.47 1.16
CA ILE A 52 1.05 2.61 1.83
C ILE A 52 2.06 2.15 2.90
N ASN A 53 2.95 3.05 3.31
CA ASN A 53 3.65 2.92 4.58
C ASN A 53 2.68 3.32 5.72
N THR A 54 3.12 3.30 6.98
CA THR A 54 2.30 3.68 8.14
C THR A 54 1.94 5.17 8.13
N LEU A 55 0.75 5.51 8.63
CA LEU A 55 0.39 6.89 8.95
C LEU A 55 1.07 7.33 10.23
N LEU A 56 1.47 8.59 10.29
CA LEU A 56 2.05 9.15 11.50
C LEU A 56 0.95 9.35 12.56
N GLY A 57 1.17 8.78 13.74
CA GLY A 57 0.25 8.84 14.86
C GLY A 57 0.97 9.13 16.19
N MET A 58 0.20 9.34 17.25
CA MET A 58 0.69 9.56 18.60
C MET A 58 -0.30 8.97 19.61
N ALA A 59 0.20 8.50 20.75
CA ALA A 59 -0.61 8.14 21.91
C ALA A 59 -0.02 8.77 23.17
N VAL A 60 -0.89 9.19 24.10
CA VAL A 60 -0.53 9.80 25.36
C VAL A 60 -0.95 8.89 26.52
N ASP A 61 -0.03 8.62 27.44
CA ASP A 61 -0.29 8.03 28.74
C ASP A 61 -0.79 9.13 29.67
N VAL A 62 -2.08 9.19 29.90
CA VAL A 62 -2.71 10.28 30.66
C VAL A 62 -2.34 10.25 32.15
N GLU A 63 -2.12 9.05 32.71
CA GLU A 63 -1.73 8.90 34.11
C GLU A 63 -0.29 9.35 34.36
N ARG A 64 0.61 9.01 33.42
CA ARG A 64 2.01 9.42 33.49
C ARG A 64 2.30 10.79 32.86
N GLN A 65 1.29 11.42 32.25
CA GLN A 65 1.36 12.73 31.59
C GLN A 65 2.52 12.83 30.59
N ARG A 66 2.71 11.78 29.77
CA ARG A 66 3.80 11.71 28.79
C ARG A 66 3.40 10.89 27.54
N PRO A 67 4.12 11.03 26.43
CA PRO A 67 3.92 10.15 25.29
C PRO A 67 4.13 8.68 25.65
N VAL A 68 3.33 7.79 25.06
CA VAL A 68 3.50 6.33 25.21
C VAL A 68 4.80 5.86 24.57
N LEU A 69 5.10 6.42 23.38
CA LEU A 69 6.32 6.10 22.63
C LEU A 69 7.45 7.03 23.03
N SER A 70 8.65 6.49 23.18
CA SER A 70 9.87 7.30 23.44
C SER A 70 10.20 8.27 22.31
N THR A 71 9.80 7.93 21.08
CA THR A 71 9.93 8.78 19.88
C THR A 71 8.81 9.82 19.74
N VAL A 72 7.91 9.92 20.73
CA VAL A 72 6.73 10.79 20.76
C VAL A 72 5.68 10.36 19.73
N THR A 73 6.06 10.24 18.48
CA THR A 73 5.19 9.78 17.38
C THR A 73 5.63 8.43 16.85
N GLY A 74 4.71 7.70 16.21
CA GLY A 74 4.99 6.39 15.61
C GLY A 74 4.03 6.07 14.47
N GLY A 75 4.27 4.94 13.82
CA GLY A 75 3.47 4.51 12.70
C GLY A 75 2.16 3.86 13.14
N LEU A 76 1.05 4.40 12.68
CA LEU A 76 -0.27 3.78 12.80
C LEU A 76 -0.46 2.78 11.65
N SER A 77 -0.78 1.53 11.98
CA SER A 77 -1.12 0.44 11.05
C SER A 77 -2.37 -0.31 11.51
N GLY A 78 -2.74 -1.36 10.80
CA GLY A 78 -3.91 -2.18 11.12
C GLY A 78 -5.18 -1.74 10.41
N PRO A 79 -6.36 -2.32 10.74
CA PRO A 79 -7.62 -2.11 10.00
C PRO A 79 -8.05 -0.65 9.88
N ALA A 80 -7.70 0.18 10.86
CA ALA A 80 -8.05 1.60 10.88
C ALA A 80 -7.48 2.39 9.68
N VAL A 81 -6.35 1.97 9.10
CA VAL A 81 -5.74 2.68 7.97
C VAL A 81 -6.25 2.18 6.61
N LYS A 82 -6.99 1.05 6.56
CA LYS A 82 -7.45 0.45 5.29
C LYS A 82 -8.19 1.43 4.38
N PRO A 83 -9.19 2.22 4.82
CA PRO A 83 -9.91 3.13 3.93
C PRO A 83 -8.99 4.19 3.30
N VAL A 84 -7.98 4.64 4.03
CA VAL A 84 -6.98 5.58 3.50
C VAL A 84 -6.10 4.90 2.46
N ALA A 85 -5.65 3.67 2.74
CA ALA A 85 -4.82 2.89 1.84
C ALA A 85 -5.55 2.55 0.52
N VAL A 86 -6.79 2.07 0.59
CA VAL A 86 -7.63 1.77 -0.59
C VAL A 86 -7.81 3.01 -1.46
N ARG A 87 -8.17 4.16 -0.86
CA ARG A 87 -8.30 5.43 -1.59
C ARG A 87 -6.99 5.81 -2.31
N MET A 88 -5.85 5.71 -1.61
CA MET A 88 -4.55 6.06 -2.19
C MET A 88 -4.15 5.11 -3.33
N VAL A 89 -4.40 3.81 -3.18
CA VAL A 89 -4.19 2.82 -4.26
C VAL A 89 -5.04 3.18 -5.47
N TRP A 90 -6.31 3.48 -5.28
CA TRP A 90 -7.20 3.90 -6.36
C TRP A 90 -6.69 5.17 -7.09
N GLN A 91 -6.23 6.18 -6.35
CA GLN A 91 -5.66 7.39 -6.94
C GLN A 91 -4.40 7.10 -7.77
N VAL A 92 -3.49 6.29 -7.23
CA VAL A 92 -2.23 5.94 -7.89
C VAL A 92 -2.48 5.04 -9.11
N ALA A 93 -3.34 4.03 -9.00
CA ALA A 93 -3.65 3.13 -10.10
C ALA A 93 -4.23 3.85 -11.33
N LYS A 94 -4.94 4.97 -11.12
CA LYS A 94 -5.42 5.83 -12.22
C LYS A 94 -4.36 6.76 -12.81
N ALA A 95 -3.25 6.97 -12.10
CA ALA A 95 -2.24 7.95 -12.47
C ALA A 95 -1.01 7.34 -13.16
N VAL A 96 -0.66 6.08 -12.86
CA VAL A 96 0.53 5.40 -13.38
C VAL A 96 0.18 4.22 -14.26
N LYS A 97 1.14 3.78 -15.09
CA LYS A 97 1.00 2.60 -15.97
C LYS A 97 1.68 1.37 -15.39
N ILE A 98 2.63 1.57 -14.47
CA ILE A 98 3.35 0.48 -13.80
C ILE A 98 2.45 -0.22 -12.76
N PRO A 99 2.71 -1.49 -12.45
CA PRO A 99 1.94 -2.24 -11.45
C PRO A 99 1.92 -1.55 -10.09
N VAL A 100 0.76 -1.59 -9.45
CA VAL A 100 0.52 -1.03 -8.10
C VAL A 100 0.31 -2.16 -7.11
N ILE A 101 1.08 -2.17 -6.03
CA ILE A 101 0.97 -3.14 -4.95
C ILE A 101 0.33 -2.45 -3.75
N GLY A 102 -0.86 -2.93 -3.36
CA GLY A 102 -1.63 -2.36 -2.24
C GLY A 102 -1.27 -3.00 -0.91
N LEU A 103 -1.08 -2.18 0.13
CA LEU A 103 -0.91 -2.65 1.51
C LEU A 103 -1.41 -1.63 2.52
N GLY A 104 -1.84 -2.12 3.67
CA GLY A 104 -2.31 -1.31 4.80
C GLY A 104 -3.68 -1.74 5.30
N GLY A 105 -3.71 -2.40 6.46
CA GLY A 105 -4.94 -2.82 7.13
C GLY A 105 -5.66 -4.03 6.54
N ILE A 106 -5.02 -4.80 5.67
CA ILE A 106 -5.58 -6.05 5.12
C ILE A 106 -5.54 -7.12 6.21
N MET A 107 -6.71 -7.62 6.60
CA MET A 107 -6.90 -8.68 7.58
C MET A 107 -7.60 -9.90 6.99
N THR A 108 -8.40 -9.72 5.94
CA THR A 108 -9.26 -10.73 5.33
C THR A 108 -9.14 -10.76 3.81
N GLY A 109 -9.67 -11.81 3.17
CA GLY A 109 -9.76 -11.88 1.72
C GLY A 109 -10.64 -10.79 1.11
N ALA A 110 -11.71 -10.38 1.82
CA ALA A 110 -12.54 -9.25 1.39
C ALA A 110 -11.75 -7.94 1.37
N ASP A 111 -10.91 -7.69 2.40
CA ASP A 111 -10.05 -6.52 2.39
C ASP A 111 -9.07 -6.53 1.21
N ALA A 112 -8.45 -7.68 0.92
CA ALA A 112 -7.55 -7.84 -0.22
C ALA A 112 -8.26 -7.54 -1.55
N LEU A 113 -9.50 -8.03 -1.69
CA LEU A 113 -10.32 -7.80 -2.87
C LEU A 113 -10.68 -6.32 -3.08
N GLU A 114 -10.93 -5.55 -2.00
CA GLU A 114 -11.13 -4.09 -2.09
C GLU A 114 -9.93 -3.41 -2.76
N PHE A 115 -8.70 -3.80 -2.40
CA PHE A 115 -7.49 -3.26 -3.02
C PHE A 115 -7.37 -3.62 -4.50
N ILE A 116 -7.70 -4.86 -4.86
CA ILE A 116 -7.68 -5.32 -6.26
C ILE A 116 -8.71 -4.53 -7.07
N MET A 117 -9.94 -4.41 -6.58
CA MET A 117 -11.00 -3.64 -7.23
C MET A 117 -10.65 -2.15 -7.35
N ALA A 118 -9.89 -1.60 -6.40
CA ALA A 118 -9.37 -0.23 -6.48
C ALA A 118 -8.19 -0.06 -7.45
N GLY A 119 -7.67 -1.16 -8.03
CA GLY A 119 -6.64 -1.11 -9.07
C GLY A 119 -5.29 -1.72 -8.68
N ALA A 120 -5.15 -2.32 -7.50
CA ALA A 120 -3.94 -3.04 -7.15
C ALA A 120 -3.75 -4.28 -8.02
N THR A 121 -2.53 -4.47 -8.51
CA THR A 121 -2.11 -5.68 -9.23
C THR A 121 -1.80 -6.82 -8.27
N ALA A 122 -1.33 -6.48 -7.08
CA ALA A 122 -1.03 -7.41 -5.99
C ALA A 122 -1.27 -6.73 -4.64
N VAL A 123 -1.34 -7.52 -3.58
CA VAL A 123 -1.45 -7.02 -2.20
C VAL A 123 -0.33 -7.57 -1.33
N GLN A 124 0.01 -6.83 -0.27
CA GLN A 124 0.94 -7.27 0.75
C GLN A 124 0.26 -7.25 2.12
N VAL A 125 0.45 -8.30 2.90
CA VAL A 125 -0.12 -8.47 4.23
C VAL A 125 1.02 -8.51 5.24
N GLY A 126 1.01 -7.58 6.18
CA GLY A 126 2.04 -7.47 7.22
C GLY A 126 1.52 -7.94 8.58
N THR A 127 1.05 -7.01 9.39
CA THR A 127 0.68 -7.20 10.80
C THR A 127 -0.32 -8.33 11.03
N ALA A 128 -1.24 -8.58 10.11
CA ALA A 128 -2.22 -9.65 10.23
C ALA A 128 -1.58 -11.05 10.41
N ASN A 129 -0.39 -11.27 9.84
CA ASN A 129 0.33 -12.53 10.00
C ASN A 129 0.85 -12.77 11.42
N PHE A 130 0.98 -11.71 12.25
CA PHE A 130 1.31 -11.85 13.67
C PHE A 130 0.09 -12.24 14.51
N VAL A 131 -1.13 -11.90 14.03
CA VAL A 131 -2.38 -12.28 14.68
C VAL A 131 -2.78 -13.71 14.25
N HIS A 132 -2.71 -13.98 12.96
CA HIS A 132 -3.01 -15.28 12.35
C HIS A 132 -1.94 -15.61 11.32
N PRO A 133 -0.98 -16.50 11.63
CA PRO A 133 0.13 -16.85 10.72
C PRO A 133 -0.30 -17.39 9.35
N ASP A 134 -1.49 -17.94 9.27
CA ASP A 134 -2.11 -18.48 8.05
C ASP A 134 -2.93 -17.45 7.24
N THR A 135 -2.85 -16.16 7.60
CA THR A 135 -3.64 -15.10 6.94
C THR A 135 -3.47 -15.10 5.43
N GLY A 136 -2.24 -15.27 4.93
CA GLY A 136 -1.98 -15.32 3.49
C GLY A 136 -2.78 -16.43 2.78
N THR A 137 -2.77 -17.65 3.34
CA THR A 137 -3.53 -18.79 2.81
C THR A 137 -5.02 -18.52 2.83
N ARG A 138 -5.56 -18.05 3.95
CA ARG A 138 -7.00 -17.70 4.07
C ARG A 138 -7.44 -16.64 3.06
N ILE A 139 -6.58 -15.68 2.75
CA ILE A 139 -6.87 -14.67 1.72
C ILE A 139 -6.95 -15.34 0.34
N VAL A 140 -5.99 -16.19 -0.01
CA VAL A 140 -5.98 -16.91 -1.29
C VAL A 140 -7.23 -17.77 -1.42
N ASP A 141 -7.57 -18.54 -0.39
CA ASP A 141 -8.76 -19.41 -0.38
C ASP A 141 -10.05 -18.58 -0.58
N TYR A 142 -10.15 -17.43 0.10
CA TYR A 142 -11.28 -16.51 -0.07
C TYR A 142 -11.38 -15.97 -1.50
N LEU A 143 -10.26 -15.55 -2.10
CA LEU A 143 -10.25 -15.02 -3.47
C LEU A 143 -10.63 -16.08 -4.48
N GLN A 144 -10.17 -17.32 -4.31
CA GLN A 144 -10.56 -18.46 -5.15
C GLN A 144 -12.07 -18.75 -5.04
N ASP A 145 -12.60 -18.83 -3.81
CA ASP A 145 -14.01 -19.03 -3.57
C ASP A 145 -14.87 -17.88 -4.15
N TYR A 146 -14.40 -16.64 -4.00
CA TYR A 146 -15.07 -15.47 -4.60
C TYR A 146 -15.15 -15.60 -6.12
N CYS A 147 -14.05 -15.93 -6.80
CA CYS A 147 -14.01 -16.11 -8.24
C CYS A 147 -14.99 -17.22 -8.69
N LEU A 148 -15.02 -18.36 -7.99
CA LEU A 148 -15.94 -19.46 -8.28
C LEU A 148 -17.39 -19.03 -8.13
N ARG A 149 -17.76 -18.38 -7.03
CA ARG A 149 -19.14 -17.94 -6.76
C ARG A 149 -19.66 -16.88 -7.74
N HIS A 150 -18.75 -16.05 -8.25
CA HIS A 150 -19.10 -14.95 -9.16
C HIS A 150 -18.82 -15.23 -10.63
N GLY A 151 -18.34 -16.43 -10.98
CA GLY A 151 -18.04 -16.81 -12.37
C GLY A 151 -16.89 -16.01 -12.98
N VAL A 152 -15.94 -15.55 -12.15
CA VAL A 152 -14.74 -14.80 -12.58
C VAL A 152 -13.66 -15.82 -12.93
N ALA A 153 -13.18 -15.80 -14.17
CA ALA A 153 -12.17 -16.74 -14.65
C ALA A 153 -10.76 -16.38 -14.15
N ASP A 154 -10.45 -15.08 -14.06
CA ASP A 154 -9.16 -14.56 -13.58
C ASP A 154 -9.39 -13.36 -12.68
N ILE A 155 -8.74 -13.34 -11.52
CA ILE A 155 -8.85 -12.25 -10.55
C ILE A 155 -8.48 -10.87 -11.14
N SER A 156 -7.66 -10.85 -12.18
CA SER A 156 -7.29 -9.62 -12.88
C SER A 156 -8.48 -8.93 -13.57
N GLU A 157 -9.57 -9.64 -13.84
CA GLU A 157 -10.80 -9.07 -14.38
C GLU A 157 -11.47 -8.08 -13.40
N LEU A 158 -11.19 -8.26 -12.11
CA LEU A 158 -11.71 -7.39 -11.04
C LEU A 158 -10.81 -6.18 -10.77
N ARG A 159 -9.65 -6.10 -11.42
CA ARG A 159 -8.70 -5.03 -11.15
C ARG A 159 -9.17 -3.70 -11.73
N GLY A 160 -9.38 -2.72 -10.84
CA GLY A 160 -9.71 -1.36 -11.22
C GLY A 160 -11.13 -1.19 -11.77
N ILE A 161 -12.06 -2.02 -11.34
CA ILE A 161 -13.47 -1.96 -11.76
C ILE A 161 -14.26 -0.85 -11.05
N VAL A 162 -13.67 -0.17 -10.05
CA VAL A 162 -14.27 0.93 -9.28
C VAL A 162 -13.57 2.26 -9.50
#